data_e6bf36dc601aa096153023e4bfb96561
#
_entry.id   e6bf36dc601aa096153023e4bfb96561
#
_cell.length_a   1.000
_cell.length_b   1.000
_cell.length_c   1.000
_cell.angle_alpha   90.00
_cell.angle_beta   90.00
_cell.angle_gamma   90.00
#
_symmetry.space_group_name_H-M   'P 1'
#
loop_
_entity.id
_entity.type
_entity.pdbx_description
1 polymer ?
#
loop_
_entity_poly.entity_id
_entity_poly.type
_entity_poly.pdbx_seq_one_letter_code
_entity_poly.pdbx_strand_id
1 'polypeptide(L)'
;DPTLGPNLESTNHPGATGEVLQNMLAIGALPIQLDQIQLGPWSSPDERGFGLVSQFNTIAGFPKGIMVDKRTGKRFVNELADRKARSDAILKQLDENGKPVYPICFTDSVGVKQAQTLKNGLKYGVIKKFDTLGELADAYGIPKEALIKQVEEFNAYVREGKDKQFDRPLALAIEIKKAPFYAARVWPKVHYCMGGVGITK
;
A
#
# COMPACT_ATOMS: atom_id res chain seq x y z
N ASP A 1 -2.98 3.20 19.96
CA ASP A 1 -3.72 4.28 19.27
C ASP A 1 -5.19 3.89 19.15
N PRO A 2 -6.10 4.51 19.93
CA PRO A 2 -7.51 4.14 19.95
C PRO A 2 -8.24 4.49 18.62
N THR A 3 -7.66 5.34 17.77
CA THR A 3 -8.29 5.75 16.51
C THR A 3 -8.18 4.70 15.41
N LEU A 4 -7.26 3.74 15.55
CA LEU A 4 -7.03 2.69 14.55
C LEU A 4 -8.02 1.53 14.64
N GLY A 5 -8.71 1.39 15.78
CA GLY A 5 -9.62 0.29 16.04
C GLY A 5 -8.93 -1.07 16.25
N PRO A 6 -9.68 -2.09 16.71
CA PRO A 6 -9.11 -3.40 17.07
C PRO A 6 -8.84 -4.32 15.89
N ASN A 7 -9.35 -4.01 14.70
CA ASN A 7 -9.39 -4.92 13.55
C ASN A 7 -8.29 -4.70 12.52
N LEU A 8 -7.32 -3.81 12.79
CA LEU A 8 -6.22 -3.58 11.89
C LEU A 8 -5.15 -4.67 12.09
N GLU A 9 -4.90 -5.45 11.05
CA GLU A 9 -3.88 -6.51 11.09
C GLU A 9 -2.46 -5.96 11.27
N SER A 10 -1.53 -6.83 11.66
CA SER A 10 -0.11 -6.48 11.83
C SER A 10 0.77 -7.11 10.74
N THR A 11 1.85 -6.40 10.38
CA THR A 11 2.94 -6.94 9.55
C THR A 11 3.92 -7.81 10.35
N ASN A 12 3.80 -7.83 11.69
CA ASN A 12 4.72 -8.53 12.56
C ASN A 12 4.46 -10.04 12.58
N HIS A 13 5.48 -10.79 12.98
CA HIS A 13 5.36 -12.21 13.25
C HIS A 13 4.43 -12.44 14.47
N PRO A 14 3.59 -13.49 14.50
CA PRO A 14 2.70 -13.79 15.63
C PRO A 14 3.40 -13.91 16.99
N GLY A 15 4.69 -14.27 17.00
CA GLY A 15 5.51 -14.31 18.21
C GLY A 15 5.96 -12.95 18.75
N ALA A 16 5.62 -11.83 18.08
CA ALA A 16 5.90 -10.49 18.57
C ALA A 16 4.78 -10.07 19.57
N THR A 17 4.72 -10.71 20.72
CA THR A 17 3.66 -10.57 21.73
C THR A 17 3.84 -9.38 22.66
N GLY A 18 5.04 -8.77 22.69
CA GLY A 18 5.37 -7.67 23.58
C GLY A 18 5.60 -8.07 25.04
N GLU A 19 5.76 -9.35 25.35
CA GLU A 19 5.93 -9.86 26.72
C GLU A 19 7.12 -9.20 27.45
N VAL A 20 8.25 -9.01 26.76
CA VAL A 20 9.42 -8.35 27.36
C VAL A 20 9.08 -6.91 27.75
N LEU A 21 8.40 -6.17 26.88
CA LEU A 21 7.94 -4.82 27.18
C LEU A 21 6.98 -4.79 28.37
N GLN A 22 6.01 -5.70 28.43
CA GLN A 22 5.07 -5.81 29.55
C GLN A 22 5.79 -6.10 30.87
N ASN A 23 6.77 -7.02 30.87
CA ASN A 23 7.55 -7.35 32.05
C ASN A 23 8.41 -6.17 32.51
N MET A 24 9.03 -5.41 31.59
CA MET A 24 9.76 -4.19 31.91
C MET A 24 8.88 -3.14 32.58
N LEU A 25 7.67 -2.93 32.05
CA LEU A 25 6.70 -1.99 32.63
C LEU A 25 6.25 -2.44 34.02
N ALA A 26 6.02 -3.75 34.22
CA ALA A 26 5.61 -4.32 35.50
C ALA A 26 6.64 -4.13 36.61
N ILE A 27 7.93 -4.09 36.30
CA ILE A 27 9.01 -3.81 37.26
C ILE A 27 9.36 -2.32 37.36
N GLY A 28 8.57 -1.44 36.78
CA GLY A 28 8.68 0.01 36.93
C GLY A 28 9.48 0.74 35.86
N ALA A 29 9.74 0.10 34.71
CA ALA A 29 10.35 0.82 33.57
C ALA A 29 9.43 1.93 33.07
N LEU A 30 10.00 3.08 32.74
CA LEU A 30 9.26 4.27 32.28
C LEU A 30 8.76 4.08 30.86
N PRO A 31 7.43 4.10 30.59
CA PRO A 31 6.91 4.02 29.23
C PRO A 31 7.18 5.30 28.43
N ILE A 32 7.58 5.14 27.17
CA ILE A 32 7.82 6.25 26.24
C ILE A 32 7.06 6.00 24.94
N GLN A 33 6.15 6.91 24.55
CA GLN A 33 5.43 6.94 23.27
C GLN A 33 4.78 5.61 22.85
N LEU A 34 4.24 4.83 23.81
CA LEU A 34 3.60 3.54 23.52
C LEU A 34 2.28 3.69 22.74
N ASP A 35 1.71 4.87 22.69
CA ASP A 35 0.52 5.26 21.93
C ASP A 35 0.83 5.56 20.45
N GLN A 36 2.09 5.67 20.08
CA GLN A 36 2.52 6.01 18.73
C GLN A 36 2.69 4.74 17.89
N ILE A 37 1.79 4.55 16.92
CA ILE A 37 1.78 3.39 16.01
C ILE A 37 2.15 3.84 14.60
N GLN A 38 3.07 3.14 13.96
CA GLN A 38 3.35 3.32 12.55
C GLN A 38 2.62 2.27 11.71
N LEU A 39 1.94 2.72 10.66
CA LEU A 39 1.29 1.85 9.69
C LEU A 39 2.19 1.60 8.47
N GLY A 40 2.06 0.41 7.89
CA GLY A 40 2.65 0.03 6.60
C GLY A 40 1.63 0.18 5.47
N PRO A 41 1.64 1.29 4.72
CA PRO A 41 0.64 1.55 3.67
C PRO A 41 0.77 0.66 2.43
N TRP A 42 1.79 -0.16 2.36
CA TRP A 42 2.10 -1.06 1.24
C TRP A 42 1.50 -2.45 1.39
N SER A 43 0.88 -2.76 2.52
CA SER A 43 0.37 -4.10 2.81
C SER A 43 -0.91 -4.44 2.05
N SER A 44 -1.32 -5.71 2.10
CA SER A 44 -2.52 -6.19 1.42
C SER A 44 -3.48 -6.88 2.39
N PRO A 45 -4.80 -6.76 2.18
CA PRO A 45 -5.79 -7.52 2.92
C PRO A 45 -5.81 -9.01 2.51
N ASP A 46 -5.12 -9.40 1.43
CA ASP A 46 -5.15 -10.75 0.86
C ASP A 46 -4.13 -11.71 1.45
N GLU A 47 -3.28 -11.23 2.34
CA GLU A 47 -2.21 -12.03 2.95
C GLU A 47 -1.95 -11.59 4.40
N ARG A 48 -1.39 -12.48 5.21
CA ARG A 48 -1.02 -12.18 6.60
C ARG A 48 0.40 -11.63 6.71
N GLY A 49 0.68 -10.94 7.81
CA GLY A 49 2.00 -10.40 8.11
C GLY A 49 2.47 -9.35 7.11
N PHE A 50 3.78 -9.26 6.88
CA PHE A 50 4.38 -8.33 5.93
C PHE A 50 4.00 -8.66 4.49
N GLY A 51 4.06 -9.93 4.12
CA GLY A 51 3.58 -10.46 2.86
C GLY A 51 4.42 -10.14 1.62
N LEU A 52 3.96 -10.70 0.49
CA LEU A 52 4.61 -10.57 -0.83
C LEU A 52 4.23 -9.25 -1.52
N VAL A 53 2.99 -8.79 -1.29
CA VAL A 53 2.47 -7.54 -1.87
C VAL A 53 3.18 -6.33 -1.30
N SER A 54 3.59 -6.36 -0.04
CA SER A 54 4.36 -5.27 0.56
C SER A 54 5.66 -4.99 -0.21
N GLN A 55 6.37 -6.03 -0.60
CA GLN A 55 7.57 -5.88 -1.45
C GLN A 55 7.23 -5.44 -2.86
N PHE A 56 6.19 -6.03 -3.48
CA PHE A 56 5.71 -5.62 -4.79
C PHE A 56 5.38 -4.13 -4.82
N ASN A 57 4.58 -3.65 -3.86
CA ASN A 57 4.19 -2.24 -3.79
C ASN A 57 5.39 -1.31 -3.56
N THR A 58 6.34 -1.70 -2.70
CA THR A 58 7.53 -0.87 -2.40
C THR A 58 8.49 -0.77 -3.58
N ILE A 59 8.69 -1.84 -4.35
CA ILE A 59 9.70 -1.91 -5.42
C ILE A 59 9.11 -1.54 -6.78
N ALA A 60 7.86 -1.88 -7.03
CA ALA A 60 7.22 -1.75 -8.34
C ALA A 60 5.95 -0.88 -8.31
N GLY A 61 4.98 -1.22 -7.48
CA GLY A 61 3.67 -0.60 -7.48
C GLY A 61 3.73 0.92 -7.25
N PHE A 62 4.25 1.34 -6.11
CA PHE A 62 4.31 2.77 -5.76
C PHE A 62 5.34 3.58 -6.58
N PRO A 63 6.59 3.13 -6.76
CA PRO A 63 7.55 3.95 -7.50
C PRO A 63 7.32 3.97 -9.01
N LYS A 64 6.79 2.89 -9.60
CA LYS A 64 6.69 2.70 -11.05
C LYS A 64 5.26 2.50 -11.57
N GLY A 65 4.28 2.49 -10.69
CA GLY A 65 2.87 2.33 -10.98
C GLY A 65 2.03 3.44 -10.38
N ILE A 66 0.73 3.20 -10.25
CA ILE A 66 -0.23 4.08 -9.57
C ILE A 66 -1.15 3.28 -8.67
N MET A 67 -1.77 3.97 -7.71
CA MET A 67 -2.80 3.43 -6.83
C MET A 67 -4.12 4.18 -7.07
N VAL A 68 -5.20 3.44 -7.34
CA VAL A 68 -6.51 4.01 -7.65
C VAL A 68 -7.59 3.53 -6.69
N ASP A 69 -8.55 4.40 -6.42
CA ASP A 69 -9.82 4.02 -5.81
C ASP A 69 -10.64 3.21 -6.83
N LYS A 70 -11.00 1.98 -6.48
CA LYS A 70 -11.72 1.09 -7.39
C LYS A 70 -13.12 1.60 -7.79
N ARG A 71 -13.75 2.47 -7.00
CA ARG A 71 -15.07 3.05 -7.30
C ARG A 71 -15.01 4.09 -8.42
N THR A 72 -13.88 4.79 -8.52
CA THR A 72 -13.75 5.94 -9.43
C THR A 72 -12.72 5.73 -10.52
N GLY A 73 -11.83 4.75 -10.39
CA GLY A 73 -10.70 4.54 -11.29
C GLY A 73 -9.63 5.62 -11.21
N LYS A 74 -9.71 6.53 -10.23
CA LYS A 74 -8.81 7.69 -10.09
C LYS A 74 -7.78 7.50 -8.98
N ARG A 75 -6.60 8.07 -9.17
CA ARG A 75 -5.63 8.27 -8.08
C ARG A 75 -6.24 9.17 -7.00
N PHE A 76 -5.83 9.00 -5.77
CA PHE A 76 -6.37 9.76 -4.63
C PHE A 76 -5.27 10.21 -3.64
N VAL A 77 -4.02 9.85 -3.89
CA VAL A 77 -2.87 10.21 -3.05
C VAL A 77 -1.57 10.17 -3.86
N ASN A 78 -0.55 10.88 -3.40
CA ASN A 78 0.83 10.69 -3.84
C ASN A 78 1.35 9.33 -3.33
N GLU A 79 1.63 8.39 -4.22
CA GLU A 79 2.07 7.04 -3.87
C GLU A 79 3.46 7.00 -3.20
N LEU A 80 4.21 8.10 -3.26
CA LEU A 80 5.51 8.26 -2.62
C LEU A 80 5.49 9.22 -1.41
N ALA A 81 4.32 9.70 -1.00
CA ALA A 81 4.18 10.46 0.25
C ALA A 81 4.66 9.64 1.46
N ASP A 82 4.83 10.28 2.60
CA ASP A 82 5.18 9.59 3.84
C ASP A 82 4.15 8.50 4.22
N ARG A 83 4.55 7.63 5.14
CA ARG A 83 3.73 6.47 5.52
C ARG A 83 2.40 6.87 6.14
N LYS A 84 2.39 7.95 6.95
CA LYS A 84 1.18 8.43 7.62
C LYS A 84 0.20 8.98 6.59
N ALA A 85 0.63 9.89 5.72
CA ALA A 85 -0.22 10.49 4.70
C ALA A 85 -0.86 9.43 3.79
N ARG A 86 -0.09 8.43 3.34
CA ARG A 86 -0.62 7.32 2.54
C ARG A 86 -1.59 6.43 3.32
N SER A 87 -1.25 6.06 4.54
CA SER A 87 -2.12 5.23 5.38
C SER A 87 -3.44 5.91 5.66
N ASP A 88 -3.40 7.19 6.04
CA ASP A 88 -4.61 7.98 6.31
C ASP A 88 -5.50 8.11 5.05
N ALA A 89 -4.90 8.31 3.88
CA ALA A 89 -5.63 8.38 2.62
C ALA A 89 -6.29 7.04 2.25
N ILE A 90 -5.60 5.92 2.47
CA ILE A 90 -6.12 4.58 2.21
C ILE A 90 -7.24 4.23 3.20
N LEU A 91 -7.06 4.49 4.50
CA LEU A 91 -8.05 4.19 5.53
C LEU A 91 -9.36 4.99 5.38
N LYS A 92 -9.32 6.12 4.67
CA LYS A 92 -10.52 6.89 4.30
C LYS A 92 -11.33 6.26 3.15
N GLN A 93 -10.81 5.23 2.48
CA GLN A 93 -11.51 4.53 1.42
C GLN A 93 -12.53 3.55 2.04
N LEU A 94 -13.66 4.07 2.45
CA LEU A 94 -14.77 3.33 3.05
C LEU A 94 -16.02 3.45 2.17
N ASP A 95 -16.87 2.44 2.20
CA ASP A 95 -18.21 2.52 1.64
C ASP A 95 -19.19 3.28 2.56
N GLU A 96 -20.43 3.40 2.18
CA GLU A 96 -21.51 4.05 2.94
C GLU A 96 -21.80 3.40 4.31
N ASN A 97 -21.42 2.14 4.47
CA ASN A 97 -21.56 1.37 5.70
C ASN A 97 -20.27 1.35 6.55
N GLY A 98 -19.24 2.14 6.16
CA GLY A 98 -17.96 2.19 6.84
C GLY A 98 -17.06 0.96 6.60
N LYS A 99 -17.36 0.11 5.61
CA LYS A 99 -16.53 -1.04 5.26
C LYS A 99 -15.38 -0.64 4.33
N PRO A 100 -14.20 -1.26 4.47
CA PRO A 100 -13.06 -0.99 3.62
C PRO A 100 -13.35 -1.20 2.12
N VAL A 101 -13.03 -0.19 1.33
CA VAL A 101 -12.96 -0.25 -0.13
C VAL A 101 -11.50 -0.29 -0.51
N TYR A 102 -10.96 -1.50 -0.69
CA TYR A 102 -9.53 -1.70 -0.94
C TYR A 102 -9.09 -1.06 -2.26
N PRO A 103 -8.18 -0.06 -2.23
CA PRO A 103 -7.58 0.48 -3.44
C PRO A 103 -6.76 -0.56 -4.19
N ILE A 104 -6.58 -0.32 -5.48
CA ILE A 104 -5.80 -1.18 -6.36
C ILE A 104 -4.52 -0.47 -6.76
N CYS A 105 -3.38 -1.07 -6.41
CA CYS A 105 -2.06 -0.64 -6.87
C CYS A 105 -1.63 -1.52 -8.04
N PHE A 106 -1.18 -0.92 -9.13
CA PHE A 106 -0.76 -1.67 -10.31
C PHE A 106 0.35 -0.96 -11.10
N THR A 107 1.07 -1.76 -11.87
CA THR A 107 2.07 -1.31 -12.83
C THR A 107 2.11 -2.29 -14.02
N ASP A 108 2.99 -2.03 -14.98
CA ASP A 108 3.13 -2.86 -16.17
C ASP A 108 4.34 -3.82 -16.13
N SER A 109 4.58 -4.54 -17.22
CA SER A 109 5.67 -5.51 -17.34
C SER A 109 7.08 -4.90 -17.22
N VAL A 110 7.23 -3.61 -17.44
CA VAL A 110 8.51 -2.91 -17.24
C VAL A 110 8.70 -2.58 -15.76
N GLY A 111 7.63 -2.13 -15.09
CA GLY A 111 7.66 -1.77 -13.67
C GLY A 111 8.05 -2.92 -12.76
N VAL A 112 7.60 -4.13 -13.08
CA VAL A 112 7.83 -5.32 -12.23
C VAL A 112 9.18 -6.00 -12.38
N LYS A 113 10.05 -5.57 -13.29
CA LYS A 113 11.33 -6.26 -13.56
C LYS A 113 12.19 -6.53 -12.32
N GLN A 114 12.12 -5.68 -11.32
CA GLN A 114 12.88 -5.80 -10.08
C GLN A 114 12.06 -6.38 -8.90
N ALA A 115 10.79 -6.72 -9.11
CA ALA A 115 9.93 -7.26 -8.06
C ALA A 115 10.22 -8.75 -7.81
N GLN A 116 11.15 -9.04 -6.92
CA GLN A 116 11.60 -10.41 -6.61
C GLN A 116 10.47 -11.32 -6.13
N THR A 117 9.45 -10.76 -5.46
CA THR A 117 8.31 -11.52 -4.94
C THR A 117 7.23 -11.80 -5.98
N LEU A 118 7.34 -11.24 -7.20
CA LEU A 118 6.30 -11.34 -8.23
C LEU A 118 5.89 -12.78 -8.52
N LYS A 119 6.86 -13.68 -8.74
CA LYS A 119 6.59 -15.10 -9.07
C LYS A 119 5.75 -15.79 -7.98
N ASN A 120 6.10 -15.56 -6.73
CA ASN A 120 5.38 -16.13 -5.60
C ASN A 120 4.02 -15.44 -5.39
N GLY A 121 3.97 -14.11 -5.55
CA GLY A 121 2.72 -13.35 -5.47
C GLY A 121 1.67 -13.81 -6.49
N LEU A 122 2.10 -14.11 -7.71
CA LEU A 122 1.25 -14.72 -8.75
C LEU A 122 0.83 -16.14 -8.38
N LYS A 123 1.76 -16.97 -7.90
CA LYS A 123 1.49 -18.36 -7.50
C LYS A 123 0.43 -18.43 -6.39
N TYR A 124 0.48 -17.51 -5.42
CA TYR A 124 -0.47 -17.47 -4.30
C TYR A 124 -1.70 -16.61 -4.59
N GLY A 125 -1.79 -15.97 -5.77
CA GLY A 125 -2.95 -15.19 -6.19
C GLY A 125 -3.11 -13.82 -5.49
N VAL A 126 -2.13 -13.40 -4.69
CA VAL A 126 -2.13 -12.10 -4.00
C VAL A 126 -1.71 -10.95 -4.92
N ILE A 127 -0.97 -11.26 -5.98
CA ILE A 127 -0.71 -10.38 -7.14
C ILE A 127 -1.37 -11.04 -8.35
N LYS A 128 -2.11 -10.28 -9.14
CA LYS A 128 -2.79 -10.76 -10.33
C LYS A 128 -2.19 -10.15 -11.58
N LYS A 129 -2.21 -10.93 -12.68
CA LYS A 129 -1.71 -10.54 -14.00
C LYS A 129 -2.89 -10.37 -14.95
N PHE A 130 -2.82 -9.34 -15.82
CA PHE A 130 -3.83 -9.00 -16.81
C PHE A 130 -3.15 -8.64 -18.12
N ASP A 131 -3.72 -9.07 -19.24
CA ASP A 131 -3.16 -8.74 -20.56
C ASP A 131 -3.60 -7.34 -21.03
N THR A 132 -4.69 -6.81 -20.47
CA THR A 132 -5.18 -5.45 -20.77
C THR A 132 -5.59 -4.69 -19.49
N LEU A 133 -5.59 -3.35 -19.56
CA LEU A 133 -6.18 -2.51 -18.50
C LEU A 133 -7.70 -2.73 -18.37
N GLY A 134 -8.36 -3.12 -19.46
CA GLY A 134 -9.78 -3.47 -19.43
C GLY A 134 -10.06 -4.70 -18.57
N GLU A 135 -9.29 -5.78 -18.74
CA GLU A 135 -9.40 -6.98 -17.90
C GLU A 135 -9.10 -6.68 -16.42
N LEU A 136 -8.10 -5.82 -16.15
CA LEU A 136 -7.80 -5.37 -14.79
C LEU A 136 -9.00 -4.62 -14.20
N ALA A 137 -9.59 -3.69 -14.97
CA ALA A 137 -10.76 -2.93 -14.54
C ALA A 137 -11.94 -3.85 -14.22
N ASP A 138 -12.27 -4.77 -15.12
CA ASP A 138 -13.35 -5.73 -14.96
C ASP A 138 -13.15 -6.63 -13.72
N ALA A 139 -11.94 -7.15 -13.53
CA ALA A 139 -11.61 -8.04 -12.42
C ALA A 139 -11.75 -7.40 -11.03
N TYR A 140 -11.57 -6.09 -10.93
CA TYR A 140 -11.68 -5.34 -9.67
C TYR A 140 -12.95 -4.48 -9.57
N GLY A 141 -13.78 -4.45 -10.61
CA GLY A 141 -15.01 -3.63 -10.67
C GLY A 141 -14.68 -2.12 -10.72
N ILE A 142 -13.65 -1.74 -11.48
CA ILE A 142 -13.25 -0.35 -11.69
C ILE A 142 -13.92 0.18 -12.95
N PRO A 143 -14.44 1.43 -12.98
CA PRO A 143 -14.92 2.05 -14.21
C PRO A 143 -13.81 2.12 -15.26
N LYS A 144 -13.97 1.34 -16.34
CA LYS A 144 -12.92 1.06 -17.32
C LYS A 144 -12.38 2.31 -18.01
N GLU A 145 -13.28 3.16 -18.50
CA GLU A 145 -12.92 4.40 -19.19
C GLU A 145 -12.18 5.36 -18.24
N ALA A 146 -12.61 5.43 -16.98
CA ALA A 146 -11.97 6.26 -15.97
C ALA A 146 -10.55 5.77 -15.64
N LEU A 147 -10.36 4.44 -15.54
CA LEU A 147 -9.04 3.86 -15.31
C LEU A 147 -8.09 4.13 -16.48
N ILE A 148 -8.54 3.90 -17.71
CA ILE A 148 -7.72 4.14 -18.92
C ILE A 148 -7.33 5.61 -18.99
N LYS A 149 -8.28 6.52 -18.81
CA LYS A 149 -8.02 7.97 -18.77
C LYS A 149 -7.01 8.34 -17.68
N GLN A 150 -7.14 7.78 -16.48
CA GLN A 150 -6.20 8.06 -15.40
C GLN A 150 -4.77 7.58 -15.72
N VAL A 151 -4.63 6.44 -16.41
CA VAL A 151 -3.32 5.94 -16.86
C VAL A 151 -2.74 6.87 -17.94
N GLU A 152 -3.53 7.33 -18.89
CA GLU A 152 -3.11 8.27 -19.92
C GLU A 152 -2.64 9.61 -19.33
N GLU A 153 -3.40 10.15 -18.36
CA GLU A 153 -3.03 11.37 -17.63
C GLU A 153 -1.72 11.18 -16.86
N PHE A 154 -1.56 10.07 -16.14
CA PHE A 154 -0.32 9.76 -15.44
C PHE A 154 0.88 9.63 -16.40
N ASN A 155 0.69 8.92 -17.51
CA ASN A 155 1.72 8.78 -18.54
C ASN A 155 2.13 10.15 -19.15
N ALA A 156 1.18 11.07 -19.31
CA ALA A 156 1.49 12.45 -19.73
C ALA A 156 2.36 13.16 -18.68
N TYR A 157 2.05 13.03 -17.37
CA TYR A 157 2.88 13.62 -16.32
C TYR A 157 4.30 13.04 -16.30
N VAL A 158 4.45 11.74 -16.54
CA VAL A 158 5.78 11.11 -16.65
C VAL A 158 6.58 11.71 -17.79
N ARG A 159 5.97 11.91 -18.96
CA ARG A 159 6.63 12.55 -20.13
C ARG A 159 6.97 14.02 -19.89
N GLU A 160 6.11 14.74 -19.18
CA GLU A 160 6.31 16.15 -18.83
C GLU A 160 7.28 16.34 -17.66
N GLY A 161 7.59 15.29 -16.91
CA GLY A 161 8.44 15.35 -15.72
C GLY A 161 7.79 15.99 -14.50
N LYS A 162 6.46 16.17 -14.50
CA LYS A 162 5.71 16.82 -13.40
C LYS A 162 4.34 16.18 -13.18
N ASP A 163 4.10 15.63 -11.99
CA ASP A 163 2.78 15.15 -11.54
C ASP A 163 1.90 16.34 -11.11
N LYS A 164 0.92 16.69 -11.94
CA LYS A 164 0.01 17.81 -11.69
C LYS A 164 -1.12 17.49 -10.71
N GLN A 165 -1.33 16.19 -10.38
CA GLN A 165 -2.39 15.77 -9.45
C GLN A 165 -1.95 15.81 -7.99
N PHE A 166 -0.77 15.27 -7.70
CA PHE A 166 -0.32 15.03 -6.32
C PHE A 166 1.13 15.47 -6.07
N ASP A 167 1.76 16.15 -7.02
CA ASP A 167 3.17 16.60 -6.93
C ASP A 167 4.14 15.46 -6.53
N ARG A 168 3.86 14.25 -7.06
CA ARG A 168 4.67 13.06 -6.80
C ARG A 168 6.03 13.18 -7.51
N PRO A 169 7.16 12.88 -6.84
CA PRO A 169 8.46 12.76 -7.50
C PRO A 169 8.44 11.69 -8.59
N LEU A 170 8.84 12.04 -9.83
CA LEU A 170 8.76 11.15 -10.99
C LEU A 170 10.09 10.50 -11.39
N ALA A 171 11.16 10.66 -10.60
CA ALA A 171 12.48 10.11 -10.92
C ALA A 171 12.52 8.60 -11.15
N LEU A 172 11.63 7.84 -10.50
CA LEU A 172 11.49 6.39 -10.66
C LEU A 172 10.25 5.99 -11.46
N ALA A 173 9.39 6.94 -11.80
CA ALA A 173 8.16 6.67 -12.52
C ALA A 173 8.43 6.25 -13.97
N ILE A 174 7.56 5.39 -14.47
CA ILE A 174 7.57 4.97 -15.89
C ILE A 174 6.18 5.15 -16.47
N GLU A 175 6.07 5.27 -17.77
CA GLU A 175 4.79 5.17 -18.45
C GLU A 175 4.23 3.74 -18.32
N ILE A 176 2.99 3.62 -17.88
CA ILE A 176 2.27 2.35 -17.74
C ILE A 176 1.60 2.05 -19.10
N LYS A 177 2.26 1.27 -19.96
CA LYS A 177 1.78 1.03 -21.34
C LYS A 177 2.10 -0.35 -21.91
N LYS A 178 2.95 -1.13 -21.23
CA LYS A 178 3.46 -2.39 -21.79
C LYS A 178 2.88 -3.60 -21.07
N ALA A 179 1.89 -4.24 -21.68
CA ALA A 179 1.32 -5.48 -21.16
C ALA A 179 2.40 -6.55 -20.88
N PRO A 180 2.13 -7.51 -19.98
CA PRO A 180 0.98 -7.56 -19.09
C PRO A 180 1.07 -6.57 -17.92
N PHE A 181 -0.10 -6.29 -17.33
CA PHE A 181 -0.24 -5.46 -16.13
C PHE A 181 -0.33 -6.34 -14.88
N TYR A 182 0.18 -5.84 -13.78
CA TYR A 182 0.22 -6.56 -12.49
C TYR A 182 -0.38 -5.69 -11.40
N ALA A 183 -1.30 -6.25 -10.66
CA ALA A 183 -2.07 -5.51 -9.67
C ALA A 183 -2.28 -6.28 -8.37
N ALA A 184 -2.41 -5.53 -7.27
CA ALA A 184 -2.75 -6.05 -5.96
C ALA A 184 -3.65 -5.09 -5.20
N ARG A 185 -4.48 -5.62 -4.29
CA ARG A 185 -5.24 -4.80 -3.34
C ARG A 185 -4.32 -4.26 -2.26
N VAL A 186 -4.60 -3.05 -1.80
CA VAL A 186 -3.81 -2.37 -0.78
C VAL A 186 -4.66 -2.07 0.44
N TRP A 187 -4.12 -2.36 1.63
CA TRP A 187 -4.68 -1.93 2.89
C TRP A 187 -3.59 -1.84 3.95
N PRO A 188 -3.53 -0.75 4.75
CA PRO A 188 -2.50 -0.59 5.76
C PRO A 188 -2.58 -1.65 6.84
N LYS A 189 -1.43 -1.98 7.42
CA LYS A 189 -1.32 -2.83 8.62
C LYS A 189 -0.46 -2.13 9.66
N VAL A 190 -0.65 -2.47 10.91
CA VAL A 190 0.25 -2.06 11.99
C VAL A 190 1.64 -2.59 11.68
N HIS A 191 2.63 -1.68 11.56
CA HIS A 191 4.00 -2.07 11.23
C HIS A 191 4.84 -2.17 12.49
N TYR A 192 4.81 -1.17 13.35
CA TYR A 192 5.42 -1.23 14.68
C TYR A 192 4.93 -0.10 15.61
N CYS A 193 5.11 -0.31 16.91
CA CYS A 193 5.05 0.75 17.91
C CYS A 193 6.34 1.59 17.81
N MET A 194 6.21 2.91 17.83
CA MET A 194 7.35 3.83 17.79
C MET A 194 8.00 4.00 19.15
N GLY A 195 7.27 3.68 20.21
CA GLY A 195 7.71 3.80 21.59
C GLY A 195 8.42 2.58 22.15
N GLY A 196 8.71 2.64 23.42
CA GLY A 196 9.38 1.59 24.19
C GLY A 196 9.49 1.96 25.67
N VAL A 197 10.62 1.60 26.28
CA VAL A 197 10.95 1.99 27.66
C VAL A 197 12.12 2.93 27.70
N GLY A 198 12.11 3.85 28.67
CA GLY A 198 13.23 4.75 28.94
C GLY A 198 14.44 3.97 29.43
N ILE A 199 15.62 4.31 28.91
CA ILE A 199 16.92 3.81 29.36
C ILE A 199 17.75 4.95 29.94
N THR A 200 18.53 4.67 30.97
CA THR A 200 19.57 5.59 31.45
C THR A 200 20.79 5.49 30.53
N LYS A 201 21.54 6.60 30.44
CA LYS A 201 22.85 6.61 29.77
C LYS A 201 23.86 5.85 30.59
#